data_93cc976df0e0fcb2fd73c736b3423a8b
#
_entry.id   93cc976df0e0fcb2fd73c736b3423a8b
#
_cell.length_a   1.000
_cell.length_b   1.000
_cell.length_c   1.000
_cell.angle_alpha   90.00
_cell.angle_beta   90.00
_cell.angle_gamma   90.00
#
_symmetry.space_group_name_H-M   'P 1'
#
loop_
_entity.id
_entity.type
_entity.pdbx_description
1 polymer ?
#
loop_
_entity_poly.entity_id
_entity_poly.type
_entity_poly.pdbx_seq_one_letter_code
_entity_poly.pdbx_strand_id
1 'polypeptide(L)'
;LAMAMKKTKDRRLVSFFSSKKFNEKEYPNDKRNLIDKFNEAGFRDARILSDSIYFLPPKDSTKAPNLLRIDFKFDEGRRYYFRDITWTGNSVFPTETLNEILQLKKGDVYDVVTMQKRLYGGGKQNEYDVSKLYRDNGYLFFQIQPVELNVVGDSVDVELRVVEGKPATINNVIINGNDLTNERVVRRQVFT
;
A
#
# COMPACT_ATOMS: atom_id res chain seq x y z
N LEU A 1 -7.85 15.99 -9.23
CA LEU A 1 -8.86 14.93 -8.99
C LEU A 1 -9.77 15.24 -7.78
N ALA A 2 -9.29 15.93 -6.74
CA ALA A 2 -10.07 16.23 -5.54
C ALA A 2 -11.28 17.19 -5.75
N MET A 3 -11.36 17.94 -6.82
CA MET A 3 -12.44 18.90 -7.09
C MET A 3 -13.62 18.34 -7.91
N ALA A 4 -13.54 17.13 -8.46
CA ALA A 4 -14.59 16.58 -9.34
C ALA A 4 -15.52 15.55 -8.66
N MET A 5 -15.32 15.23 -7.37
CA MET A 5 -16.04 14.13 -6.71
C MET A 5 -17.13 14.60 -5.74
N LYS A 6 -17.92 15.61 -6.09
CA LYS A 6 -19.16 15.93 -5.35
C LYS A 6 -20.36 15.33 -6.08
N LYS A 7 -20.93 14.28 -5.44
CA LYS A 7 -22.27 13.75 -5.68
C LYS A 7 -22.65 13.43 -7.13
N THR A 8 -22.47 12.19 -7.57
CA THR A 8 -23.43 11.59 -8.51
C THR A 8 -23.30 10.06 -8.54
N LYS A 9 -24.44 9.36 -8.51
CA LYS A 9 -24.64 7.93 -8.75
C LYS A 9 -24.39 7.52 -10.21
N ASP A 10 -23.65 8.27 -10.97
CA ASP A 10 -23.47 8.03 -12.40
C ASP A 10 -22.15 7.32 -12.68
N ARG A 11 -22.24 6.23 -13.42
CA ARG A 11 -21.16 5.45 -14.02
C ARG A 11 -20.24 6.40 -14.81
N ARG A 12 -19.18 6.92 -14.21
CA ARG A 12 -18.30 7.90 -14.88
C ARG A 12 -17.30 7.20 -15.79
N LEU A 13 -17.24 7.67 -17.02
CA LEU A 13 -16.13 7.45 -17.91
C LEU A 13 -15.01 8.43 -17.55
N VAL A 14 -13.87 7.90 -17.09
CA VAL A 14 -12.69 8.71 -16.79
C VAL A 14 -11.67 8.48 -17.91
N SER A 15 -11.30 9.56 -18.57
CA SER A 15 -10.28 9.55 -19.62
C SER A 15 -8.97 10.08 -19.06
N PHE A 16 -7.89 9.30 -19.15
CA PHE A 16 -6.54 9.71 -18.78
C PHE A 16 -5.72 9.99 -20.01
N PHE A 17 -5.17 11.20 -20.10
CA PHE A 17 -4.16 11.53 -21.10
C PHE A 17 -2.78 11.42 -20.48
N SER A 18 -1.99 10.49 -20.96
CA SER A 18 -0.57 10.40 -20.63
C SER A 18 0.24 10.81 -21.86
N SER A 19 1.20 11.72 -21.68
CA SER A 19 2.19 12.07 -22.68
C SER A 19 3.28 11.00 -22.84
N LYS A 20 3.23 9.93 -22.06
CA LYS A 20 4.16 8.79 -22.12
C LYS A 20 3.66 7.76 -23.12
N LYS A 21 4.58 7.04 -23.75
CA LYS A 21 4.25 5.92 -24.63
C LYS A 21 3.47 4.86 -23.83
N PHE A 22 2.36 4.39 -24.37
CA PHE A 22 1.60 3.27 -23.82
C PHE A 22 2.50 2.03 -23.74
N ASN A 23 2.56 1.43 -22.57
CA ASN A 23 3.29 0.18 -22.33
C ASN A 23 2.28 -0.91 -21.94
N GLU A 24 2.04 -1.82 -22.86
CA GLU A 24 1.08 -2.92 -22.67
C GLU A 24 1.45 -3.81 -21.48
N LYS A 25 2.76 -4.00 -21.20
CA LYS A 25 3.23 -4.81 -20.06
C LYS A 25 2.94 -4.14 -18.71
N GLU A 26 2.94 -2.82 -18.67
CA GLU A 26 2.66 -2.05 -17.43
C GLU A 26 1.16 -1.77 -17.23
N TYR A 27 0.36 -1.94 -18.26
CA TYR A 27 -1.06 -1.64 -18.22
C TYR A 27 -1.85 -2.36 -17.09
N PRO A 28 -1.59 -3.65 -16.78
CA PRO A 28 -2.20 -4.29 -15.61
C PRO A 28 -1.83 -3.63 -14.27
N ASN A 29 -0.60 -3.13 -14.15
CA ASN A 29 -0.14 -2.40 -12.97
C ASN A 29 -0.83 -1.03 -12.87
N ASP A 30 -0.99 -0.34 -14.00
CA ASP A 30 -1.72 0.94 -14.05
C ASP A 30 -3.18 0.77 -13.60
N LYS A 31 -3.84 -0.33 -13.98
CA LYS A 31 -5.20 -0.66 -13.52
C LYS A 31 -5.24 -0.90 -12.01
N ARG A 32 -4.24 -1.60 -11.43
CA ARG A 32 -4.15 -1.79 -9.97
C ARG A 32 -3.95 -0.46 -9.26
N ASN A 33 -2.99 0.35 -9.71
CA ASN A 33 -2.72 1.67 -9.15
C ASN A 33 -3.96 2.57 -9.16
N LEU A 34 -4.82 2.40 -10.16
CA LEU A 34 -6.08 3.13 -10.25
C LEU A 34 -7.09 2.67 -9.21
N ILE A 35 -7.24 1.36 -8.99
CA ILE A 35 -8.07 0.81 -7.91
C ILE A 35 -7.50 1.19 -6.54
N ASP A 36 -6.18 1.14 -6.35
CA ASP A 36 -5.53 1.57 -5.11
C ASP A 36 -5.87 3.03 -4.75
N LYS A 37 -6.02 3.91 -5.77
CA LYS A 37 -6.47 5.29 -5.53
C LYS A 37 -7.91 5.39 -5.04
N PHE A 38 -8.79 4.49 -5.47
CA PHE A 38 -10.15 4.39 -4.94
C PHE A 38 -10.11 3.83 -3.50
N ASN A 39 -9.29 2.81 -3.25
CA ASN A 39 -9.11 2.23 -1.92
C ASN A 39 -8.50 3.23 -0.93
N GLU A 40 -7.52 4.06 -1.34
CA GLU A 40 -6.98 5.18 -0.55
C GLU A 40 -8.08 6.21 -0.19
N ALA A 41 -9.08 6.37 -1.05
CA ALA A 41 -10.23 7.24 -0.80
C ALA A 41 -11.37 6.56 -0.02
N GLY A 42 -11.21 5.30 0.40
CA GLY A 42 -12.18 4.53 1.18
C GLY A 42 -13.22 3.77 0.37
N PHE A 43 -13.08 3.70 -0.93
CA PHE A 43 -13.99 2.92 -1.79
C PHE A 43 -13.51 1.47 -1.88
N ARG A 44 -13.74 0.69 -0.83
CA ARG A 44 -13.30 -0.70 -0.66
C ARG A 44 -13.74 -1.61 -1.80
N ASP A 45 -14.96 -1.44 -2.28
CA ASP A 45 -15.59 -2.31 -3.28
C ASP A 45 -15.39 -1.78 -4.72
N ALA A 46 -14.53 -0.79 -4.90
CA ALA A 46 -14.26 -0.20 -6.21
C ALA A 46 -13.70 -1.23 -7.18
N ARG A 47 -14.25 -1.26 -8.37
CA ARG A 47 -13.83 -2.18 -9.43
C ARG A 47 -13.96 -1.56 -10.82
N ILE A 48 -13.09 -1.98 -11.71
CA ILE A 48 -13.17 -1.66 -13.13
C ILE A 48 -14.16 -2.63 -13.77
N LEU A 49 -15.26 -2.12 -14.32
CA LEU A 49 -16.27 -2.92 -15.02
C LEU A 49 -15.83 -3.26 -16.44
N SER A 50 -15.24 -2.30 -17.13
CA SER A 50 -14.70 -2.46 -18.47
C SER A 50 -13.67 -1.39 -18.77
N ASP A 51 -12.78 -1.68 -19.68
CA ASP A 51 -11.83 -0.74 -20.25
C ASP A 51 -11.85 -0.85 -21.80
N SER A 52 -11.58 0.26 -22.47
CA SER A 52 -11.52 0.34 -23.93
C SER A 52 -10.32 1.18 -24.34
N ILE A 53 -9.53 0.65 -25.27
CA ILE A 53 -8.32 1.30 -25.80
C ILE A 53 -8.52 1.52 -27.30
N TYR A 54 -8.40 2.77 -27.73
CA TYR A 54 -8.52 3.08 -29.15
C TYR A 54 -7.72 4.33 -29.52
N PHE A 55 -7.40 4.43 -30.82
CA PHE A 55 -6.73 5.61 -31.33
C PHE A 55 -7.75 6.70 -31.65
N LEU A 56 -7.43 7.93 -31.25
CA LEU A 56 -8.23 9.09 -31.68
C LEU A 56 -7.91 9.42 -33.13
N PRO A 57 -8.93 9.83 -33.90
CA PRO A 57 -8.69 10.31 -35.26
C PRO A 57 -7.75 11.52 -35.21
N PRO A 58 -6.78 11.63 -36.15
CA PRO A 58 -5.89 12.77 -36.21
C PRO A 58 -6.69 14.03 -36.58
N LYS A 59 -6.26 15.18 -36.06
CA LYS A 59 -6.86 16.48 -36.45
C LYS A 59 -6.69 16.78 -37.94
N ASP A 60 -5.65 16.22 -38.53
CA ASP A 60 -5.34 16.30 -39.94
C ASP A 60 -5.47 14.90 -40.55
N SER A 61 -6.42 14.71 -41.44
CA SER A 61 -6.75 13.42 -42.04
C SER A 61 -5.62 12.80 -42.87
N THR A 62 -4.57 13.57 -43.16
CA THR A 62 -3.38 13.08 -43.89
C THR A 62 -2.35 12.43 -42.97
N LYS A 63 -2.52 12.54 -41.64
CA LYS A 63 -1.58 12.00 -40.64
C LYS A 63 -2.12 10.73 -40.00
N ALA A 64 -1.21 9.83 -39.62
CA ALA A 64 -1.57 8.64 -38.86
C ALA A 64 -2.07 9.02 -37.48
N PRO A 65 -3.02 8.25 -36.86
CA PRO A 65 -3.44 8.44 -35.50
C PRO A 65 -2.24 8.24 -34.55
N ASN A 66 -1.96 9.23 -33.72
CA ASN A 66 -0.84 9.21 -32.79
C ASN A 66 -1.25 9.34 -31.31
N LEU A 67 -2.55 9.57 -31.06
CA LEU A 67 -3.09 9.69 -29.70
C LEU A 67 -3.90 8.45 -29.35
N LEU A 68 -3.47 7.78 -28.30
CA LEU A 68 -4.19 6.66 -27.70
C LEU A 68 -5.13 7.20 -26.62
N ARG A 69 -6.37 6.75 -26.64
CA ARG A 69 -7.35 7.02 -25.59
C ARG A 69 -7.69 5.73 -24.87
N ILE A 70 -7.73 5.80 -23.55
CA ILE A 70 -8.15 4.71 -22.68
C ILE A 70 -9.35 5.19 -21.87
N ASP A 71 -10.48 4.56 -22.05
CA ASP A 71 -11.70 4.83 -21.30
C ASP A 71 -11.96 3.71 -20.32
N PHE A 72 -12.18 4.06 -19.04
CA PHE A 72 -12.53 3.13 -18.00
C PHE A 72 -13.96 3.34 -17.53
N LYS A 73 -14.67 2.27 -17.29
CA LYS A 73 -15.97 2.27 -16.62
C LYS A 73 -15.79 1.67 -15.24
N PHE A 74 -16.11 2.45 -14.20
CA PHE A 74 -15.96 2.06 -12.81
C PHE A 74 -17.31 1.80 -12.14
N ASP A 75 -17.29 0.91 -11.16
CA ASP A 75 -18.25 0.84 -10.07
C ASP A 75 -17.48 1.22 -8.81
N GLU A 76 -17.77 2.38 -8.25
CA GLU A 76 -17.04 2.90 -7.08
C GLU A 76 -17.51 2.23 -5.78
N GLY A 77 -18.74 1.72 -5.76
CA GLY A 77 -19.34 1.18 -4.54
C GLY A 77 -19.65 2.27 -3.51
N ARG A 78 -19.57 1.91 -2.23
CA ARG A 78 -19.76 2.82 -1.10
C ARG A 78 -18.42 3.23 -0.53
N ARG A 79 -18.39 4.38 0.15
CA ARG A 79 -17.24 4.81 0.94
C ARG A 79 -17.35 4.22 2.33
N TYR A 80 -16.27 3.57 2.81
CA TYR A 80 -16.21 2.92 4.10
C TYR A 80 -15.33 3.68 5.09
N TYR A 81 -15.55 3.42 6.39
CA TYR A 81 -14.84 4.03 7.51
C TYR A 81 -14.43 2.96 8.53
N PHE A 82 -13.32 3.18 9.24
CA PHE A 82 -12.96 2.33 10.37
C PHE A 82 -13.96 2.52 11.51
N ARG A 83 -14.62 1.43 11.94
CA ARG A 83 -15.48 1.42 13.12
C ARG A 83 -14.69 1.08 14.37
N ASP A 84 -13.85 0.05 14.30
CA ASP A 84 -12.97 -0.38 15.35
C ASP A 84 -11.67 -0.96 14.77
N ILE A 85 -10.55 -0.76 15.49
CA ILE A 85 -9.23 -1.31 15.13
C ILE A 85 -8.67 -1.94 16.39
N THR A 86 -8.54 -3.27 16.38
CA THR A 86 -8.06 -4.05 17.51
C THR A 86 -6.78 -4.78 17.18
N TRP A 87 -5.93 -4.98 18.17
CA TRP A 87 -4.69 -5.75 18.06
C TRP A 87 -4.82 -7.04 18.84
N THR A 88 -4.30 -8.13 18.31
CA THR A 88 -4.24 -9.43 18.98
C THR A 88 -2.88 -10.07 18.77
N GLY A 89 -2.32 -10.69 19.83
CA GLY A 89 -1.03 -11.37 19.77
C GLY A 89 0.20 -10.47 19.95
N ASN A 90 0.01 -9.17 20.18
CA ASN A 90 1.08 -8.21 20.47
C ASN A 90 1.43 -8.23 21.98
N SER A 91 2.40 -9.05 22.37
CA SER A 91 2.87 -9.16 23.75
C SER A 91 4.15 -8.35 24.03
N VAL A 92 4.95 -8.09 23.00
CA VAL A 92 6.23 -7.37 23.09
C VAL A 92 6.04 -5.86 23.13
N PHE A 93 5.16 -5.34 22.27
CA PHE A 93 4.88 -3.91 22.24
C PHE A 93 3.44 -3.64 22.65
N PRO A 94 3.21 -2.64 23.53
CA PRO A 94 1.87 -2.25 23.94
C PRO A 94 1.07 -1.68 22.76
N THR A 95 -0.24 -1.86 22.81
CA THR A 95 -1.18 -1.40 21.77
C THR A 95 -1.05 0.10 21.48
N GLU A 96 -0.76 0.90 22.50
CA GLU A 96 -0.58 2.34 22.40
C GLU A 96 0.57 2.70 21.43
N THR A 97 1.73 2.04 21.60
CA THR A 97 2.90 2.22 20.72
C THR A 97 2.59 1.82 19.28
N LEU A 98 1.89 0.71 19.09
CA LEU A 98 1.49 0.25 17.73
C LEU A 98 0.49 1.22 17.09
N ASN A 99 -0.44 1.78 17.84
CA ASN A 99 -1.39 2.78 17.38
C ASN A 99 -0.72 4.11 17.01
N GLU A 100 0.33 4.52 17.73
CA GLU A 100 1.12 5.72 17.40
C GLU A 100 1.80 5.59 16.03
N ILE A 101 2.23 4.38 15.66
CA ILE A 101 2.82 4.12 14.34
C ILE A 101 1.73 3.98 13.28
N LEU A 102 0.66 3.25 13.59
CA LEU A 102 -0.45 3.00 12.67
C LEU A 102 -1.16 4.31 12.27
N GLN A 103 -1.34 5.25 13.20
CA GLN A 103 -1.97 6.56 12.99
C GLN A 103 -3.33 6.50 12.30
N LEU A 104 -4.10 5.43 12.55
CA LEU A 104 -5.47 5.26 12.10
C LEU A 104 -6.38 5.19 13.31
N LYS A 105 -7.55 5.80 13.22
CA LYS A 105 -8.51 5.91 14.32
C LYS A 105 -9.91 5.53 13.86
N LYS A 106 -10.75 5.20 14.82
CA LYS A 106 -12.19 5.07 14.61
C LYS A 106 -12.77 6.32 13.95
N GLY A 107 -13.55 6.13 12.90
CA GLY A 107 -14.16 7.20 12.10
C GLY A 107 -13.29 7.69 10.95
N ASP A 108 -12.02 7.31 10.87
CA ASP A 108 -11.19 7.60 9.70
C ASP A 108 -11.70 6.84 8.47
N VAL A 109 -11.40 7.37 7.31
CA VAL A 109 -11.69 6.71 6.03
C VAL A 109 -10.99 5.36 5.98
N TYR A 110 -11.71 4.32 5.55
CA TYR A 110 -11.16 2.96 5.41
C TYR A 110 -10.14 2.91 4.26
N ASP A 111 -8.94 3.41 4.53
CA ASP A 111 -7.82 3.45 3.61
C ASP A 111 -6.91 2.23 3.84
N VAL A 112 -7.21 1.16 3.12
CA VAL A 112 -6.45 -0.11 3.19
C VAL A 112 -5.01 0.08 2.72
N VAL A 113 -4.77 0.94 1.75
CA VAL A 113 -3.44 1.18 1.19
C VAL A 113 -2.53 1.87 2.20
N THR A 114 -3.05 2.91 2.87
CA THR A 114 -2.31 3.57 3.95
C THR A 114 -2.11 2.63 5.13
N MET A 115 -3.12 1.86 5.52
CA MET A 115 -2.99 0.83 6.56
C MET A 115 -1.84 -0.15 6.24
N GLN A 116 -1.80 -0.71 5.04
CA GLN A 116 -0.73 -1.61 4.61
C GLN A 116 0.64 -0.95 4.64
N LYS A 117 0.76 0.31 4.18
CA LYS A 117 2.02 1.06 4.26
C LYS A 117 2.49 1.26 5.70
N ARG A 118 1.58 1.53 6.64
CA ARG A 118 1.90 1.69 8.07
C ARG A 118 2.27 0.37 8.75
N LEU A 119 1.71 -0.75 8.28
CA LEU A 119 2.01 -2.07 8.82
C LEU A 119 3.33 -2.64 8.25
N TYR A 120 3.56 -2.53 6.94
CA TYR A 120 4.63 -3.25 6.24
C TYR A 120 5.72 -2.35 5.63
N GLY A 121 5.49 -1.04 5.63
CA GLY A 121 6.34 -0.06 4.98
C GLY A 121 5.90 0.27 3.55
N GLY A 122 6.06 1.54 3.19
CA GLY A 122 5.72 2.08 1.86
C GLY A 122 6.86 2.04 0.84
N GLY A 123 7.97 1.35 1.18
CA GLY A 123 9.15 1.27 0.32
C GLY A 123 10.05 2.52 0.35
N LYS A 124 9.71 3.53 1.14
CA LYS A 124 10.58 4.69 1.37
C LYS A 124 11.51 4.43 2.57
N GLN A 125 12.78 4.70 2.39
CA GLN A 125 13.86 4.39 3.35
C GLN A 125 13.68 5.02 4.75
N ASN A 126 12.83 6.04 4.89
CA ASN A 126 12.64 6.84 6.12
C ASN A 126 11.25 6.70 6.76
N GLU A 127 10.38 5.85 6.25
CA GLU A 127 9.09 5.62 6.87
C GLU A 127 9.23 4.57 7.99
N TYR A 128 8.82 4.95 9.21
CA TYR A 128 8.78 4.05 10.35
C TYR A 128 7.43 3.33 10.32
N ASP A 129 7.46 2.03 10.20
CA ASP A 129 6.30 1.15 10.15
C ASP A 129 6.35 0.08 11.24
N VAL A 130 5.24 -0.60 11.46
CA VAL A 130 5.14 -1.62 12.53
C VAL A 130 6.13 -2.77 12.29
N SER A 131 6.29 -3.23 11.05
CA SER A 131 7.25 -4.31 10.74
C SER A 131 8.69 -3.89 11.00
N LYS A 132 9.01 -2.62 10.78
CA LYS A 132 10.33 -2.06 11.08
C LYS A 132 10.58 -2.01 12.57
N LEU A 133 9.58 -1.58 13.37
CA LEU A 133 9.68 -1.61 14.84
C LEU A 133 10.07 -3.00 15.33
N TYR A 134 9.38 -4.05 14.89
CA TYR A 134 9.68 -5.42 15.32
C TYR A 134 11.05 -5.89 14.83
N ARG A 135 11.40 -5.65 13.56
CA ARG A 135 12.70 -6.05 12.98
C ARG A 135 13.88 -5.38 13.66
N ASP A 136 13.79 -4.06 13.93
CA ASP A 136 14.84 -3.29 14.60
C ASP A 136 15.07 -3.79 16.04
N ASN A 137 14.09 -4.47 16.64
CA ASN A 137 14.18 -5.12 17.94
C ASN A 137 14.46 -6.64 17.87
N GLY A 138 14.91 -7.15 16.72
CA GLY A 138 15.35 -8.52 16.54
C GLY A 138 14.27 -9.54 16.20
N TYR A 139 13.00 -9.14 16.08
CA TYR A 139 11.89 -10.03 15.73
C TYR A 139 11.80 -10.23 14.21
N LEU A 140 12.77 -10.94 13.63
CA LEU A 140 12.90 -11.11 12.18
C LEU A 140 11.78 -11.96 11.56
N PHE A 141 11.14 -12.82 12.35
CA PHE A 141 10.06 -13.72 11.92
C PHE A 141 8.67 -13.19 12.26
N PHE A 142 8.61 -11.92 12.64
CA PHE A 142 7.35 -11.22 12.88
C PHE A 142 6.43 -11.27 11.66
N GLN A 143 5.16 -11.51 11.91
CA GLN A 143 4.10 -11.46 10.92
C GLN A 143 2.92 -10.68 11.49
N ILE A 144 2.26 -9.93 10.64
CA ILE A 144 1.01 -9.25 10.95
C ILE A 144 0.02 -9.48 9.83
N GLN A 145 -1.24 -9.70 10.19
CA GLN A 145 -2.32 -9.91 9.24
C GLN A 145 -3.53 -9.07 9.64
N PRO A 146 -3.90 -8.06 8.84
CA PRO A 146 -5.17 -7.37 9.01
C PRO A 146 -6.33 -8.28 8.57
N VAL A 147 -7.33 -8.40 9.43
CA VAL A 147 -8.54 -9.21 9.19
C VAL A 147 -9.76 -8.33 9.40
N GLU A 148 -10.58 -8.23 8.39
CA GLU A 148 -11.90 -7.61 8.52
C GLU A 148 -12.81 -8.56 9.31
N LEU A 149 -13.29 -8.13 10.47
CA LEU A 149 -14.19 -8.96 11.30
C LEU A 149 -15.64 -8.78 10.90
N ASN A 150 -16.08 -7.53 10.82
CA ASN A 150 -17.48 -7.18 10.55
C ASN A 150 -17.56 -5.95 9.65
N VAL A 151 -18.57 -5.95 8.80
CA VAL A 151 -18.96 -4.77 8.00
C VAL A 151 -20.41 -4.44 8.32
N VAL A 152 -20.63 -3.30 8.94
CA VAL A 152 -21.97 -2.83 9.33
C VAL A 152 -22.27 -1.50 8.65
N GLY A 153 -23.15 -1.55 7.65
CA GLY A 153 -23.45 -0.38 6.83
C GLY A 153 -22.25 0.07 5.99
N ASP A 154 -21.65 1.19 6.36
CA ASP A 154 -20.45 1.76 5.75
C ASP A 154 -19.22 1.72 6.69
N SER A 155 -19.30 0.91 7.73
CA SER A 155 -18.29 0.87 8.79
C SER A 155 -17.69 -0.53 8.93
N VAL A 156 -16.35 -0.60 9.06
CA VAL A 156 -15.56 -1.84 9.07
C VAL A 156 -14.81 -1.99 10.39
N ASP A 157 -14.91 -3.16 11.01
CA ASP A 157 -14.06 -3.57 12.13
C ASP A 157 -12.85 -4.32 11.60
N VAL A 158 -11.67 -3.94 12.04
CA VAL A 158 -10.41 -4.57 11.65
C VAL A 158 -9.68 -5.10 12.86
N GLU A 159 -9.28 -6.35 12.82
CA GLU A 159 -8.38 -6.98 13.77
C GLU A 159 -7.00 -7.14 13.15
N LEU A 160 -5.99 -6.60 13.82
CA LEU A 160 -4.58 -6.72 13.41
C LEU A 160 -3.96 -7.88 14.21
N ARG A 161 -3.89 -9.05 13.56
CA ARG A 161 -3.35 -10.27 14.18
C ARG A 161 -1.84 -10.30 14.04
N VAL A 162 -1.17 -10.34 15.18
CA VAL A 162 0.29 -10.33 15.27
C VAL A 162 0.80 -11.70 15.69
N VAL A 163 1.83 -12.17 15.00
CA VAL A 163 2.63 -13.33 15.40
C VAL A 163 4.07 -12.84 15.55
N GLU A 164 4.53 -12.68 16.78
CA GLU A 164 5.81 -12.03 17.07
C GLU A 164 7.01 -12.92 16.84
N GLY A 165 6.85 -14.23 17.05
CA GLY A 165 7.94 -15.18 17.00
C GLY A 165 8.96 -15.00 18.13
N LYS A 166 10.15 -15.57 17.96
CA LYS A 166 11.28 -15.40 18.90
C LYS A 166 12.24 -14.34 18.37
N PRO A 167 12.85 -13.53 19.24
CA PRO A 167 13.90 -12.62 18.81
C PRO A 167 15.11 -13.41 18.29
N ALA A 168 15.68 -12.96 17.19
CA ALA A 168 16.90 -13.52 16.62
C ALA A 168 18.10 -12.86 17.29
N THR A 169 19.05 -13.68 17.73
CA THR A 169 20.34 -13.24 18.27
C THR A 169 21.45 -13.58 17.28
N ILE A 170 22.36 -12.63 17.03
CA ILE A 170 23.56 -12.90 16.23
C ILE A 170 24.51 -13.76 17.06
N ASN A 171 24.66 -15.00 16.68
CA ASN A 171 25.55 -15.94 17.37
C ASN A 171 27.00 -15.86 16.86
N ASN A 172 27.21 -15.60 15.59
CA ASN A 172 28.54 -15.54 14.98
C ASN A 172 28.57 -14.54 13.82
N VAL A 173 29.66 -13.78 13.71
CA VAL A 173 29.95 -12.87 12.59
C VAL A 173 31.21 -13.35 11.89
N ILE A 174 31.08 -13.81 10.64
CA ILE A 174 32.15 -14.22 9.79
C ILE A 174 32.48 -13.10 8.81
N ILE A 175 33.72 -12.67 8.79
CA ILE A 175 34.22 -11.64 7.89
C ILE A 175 35.05 -12.31 6.78
N ASN A 176 34.64 -12.09 5.52
CA ASN A 176 35.35 -12.61 4.34
C ASN A 176 35.73 -11.46 3.40
N GLY A 177 36.80 -11.65 2.64
CA GLY A 177 37.25 -10.66 1.64
C GLY A 177 38.00 -9.45 2.22
N ASN A 178 38.53 -9.58 3.42
CA ASN A 178 39.30 -8.54 4.12
C ASN A 178 40.82 -8.62 3.89
N ASP A 179 41.24 -8.99 2.68
CA ASP A 179 42.63 -9.24 2.34
C ASP A 179 43.57 -8.05 2.59
N LEU A 180 43.07 -6.85 2.47
CA LEU A 180 43.80 -5.59 2.68
C LEU A 180 43.56 -4.96 4.05
N THR A 181 42.58 -5.42 4.81
CA THR A 181 42.18 -4.79 6.08
C THR A 181 42.15 -5.84 7.20
N ASN A 182 42.81 -5.51 8.31
CA ASN A 182 42.79 -6.42 9.46
C ASN A 182 41.36 -6.64 9.97
N GLU A 183 41.00 -7.90 10.17
CA GLU A 183 39.66 -8.31 10.66
C GLU A 183 39.21 -7.50 11.91
N ARG A 184 40.15 -7.22 12.83
CA ARG A 184 39.87 -6.46 14.05
C ARG A 184 39.36 -5.05 13.77
N VAL A 185 39.81 -4.43 12.66
CA VAL A 185 39.36 -3.08 12.25
C VAL A 185 37.94 -3.16 11.70
N VAL A 186 37.64 -4.15 10.88
CA VAL A 186 36.30 -4.39 10.32
C VAL A 186 35.33 -4.75 11.43
N ARG A 187 35.70 -5.68 12.31
CA ARG A 187 34.86 -6.15 13.42
C ARG A 187 34.46 -5.01 14.37
N ARG A 188 35.31 -4.00 14.56
CA ARG A 188 35.01 -2.81 15.39
C ARG A 188 33.88 -1.95 14.81
N GLN A 189 33.60 -2.05 13.51
CA GLN A 189 32.56 -1.30 12.84
C GLN A 189 31.21 -2.07 12.78
N VAL A 190 31.21 -3.32 13.18
CA VAL A 190 29.99 -4.14 13.27
C VAL A 190 29.38 -3.92 14.65
N PHE A 191 28.28 -3.18 14.68
CA PHE A 191 27.46 -2.98 15.87
C PHE A 191 26.51 -4.20 15.99
N THR A 192 26.59 -4.94 17.09
CA THR A 192 25.75 -6.10 17.40
C THR A 192 24.97 -5.83 18.71
#